data_325b10f35890990dbbd2d84e2cf6aa2c
#
_entry.id   325b10f35890990dbbd2d84e2cf6aa2c
#
_cell.length_a   1.000
_cell.length_b   1.000
_cell.length_c   1.000
_cell.angle_alpha   90.00
_cell.angle_beta   90.00
_cell.angle_gamma   90.00
#
_symmetry.space_group_name_H-M   'P 1'
#
loop_
_entity.id
_entity.type
_entity.pdbx_description
1 polymer ?
#
loop_
_entity_poly.entity_id
_entity_poly.type
_entity_poly.pdbx_seq_one_letter_code
_entity_poly.pdbx_strand_id
1 'polypeptide(L)'
;MWWISYRGEGKAGVENIGVFEDDGTPRKKHPLLLDPSPKAYPLRIARGFALVGDDLYIASAWRKDSHVARYRRHGDTFRFADVVVTTKLVSAMIHPFDVELGDDGSLYASCQDTNTVLAILPKTRKPAPVALHLRKSFPNGNFFPGTLVASSQGRLPEVGDRAPLDVPPPQGLKVVLDEHGRPRHSVRGIIVHRRLLYVADEAGDVVKIFEKKSGRLVAHIKGKKLTKPVHLILHGETLYIGAAGTGSILAYDIPKVAPRGKVKARVVIGGKLKAPAGFAIGPDGDLYVAERFDQRVRRFSVKGKKKGTFIDGLPDMPEFLVYVPDRT
;
A
#
# COMPACT_ATOMS: atom_id res chain seq x y z
N MET A 1 8.56 -16.00 -8.93
CA MET A 1 9.55 -14.96 -8.51
C MET A 1 9.01 -14.09 -7.40
N TRP A 2 9.90 -13.55 -6.55
CA TRP A 2 9.54 -12.65 -5.46
C TRP A 2 9.99 -11.22 -5.79
N TRP A 3 9.11 -10.25 -5.53
CA TRP A 3 9.38 -8.83 -5.69
C TRP A 3 9.29 -8.14 -4.34
N ILE A 4 10.33 -7.37 -4.00
CA ILE A 4 10.45 -6.69 -2.71
C ILE A 4 10.76 -5.22 -2.96
N SER A 5 9.85 -4.30 -2.61
CA SER A 5 10.15 -2.88 -2.66
C SER A 5 11.01 -2.46 -1.47
N TYR A 6 11.92 -1.53 -1.70
CA TYR A 6 12.82 -1.01 -0.69
C TYR A 6 12.52 0.44 -0.37
N ARG A 7 12.69 0.78 0.90
CA ARG A 7 12.42 2.12 1.39
C ARG A 7 13.41 3.18 0.87
N GLY A 8 14.62 2.80 0.50
CA GLY A 8 15.66 3.72 0.08
C GLY A 8 16.28 4.54 1.21
N GLU A 9 15.96 4.24 2.46
CA GLU A 9 16.47 4.93 3.66
C GLU A 9 17.59 4.15 4.37
N GLY A 10 17.95 2.97 3.87
CA GLY A 10 19.09 2.19 4.34
C GLY A 10 20.43 2.69 3.79
N LYS A 11 21.53 2.08 4.23
CA LYS A 11 22.88 2.46 3.79
C LYS A 11 23.08 2.37 2.27
N ALA A 12 22.41 1.41 1.61
CA ALA A 12 22.51 1.22 0.17
C ALA A 12 21.65 2.21 -0.64
N GLY A 13 20.64 2.85 -0.01
CA GLY A 13 19.76 3.82 -0.67
C GLY A 13 19.01 3.25 -1.87
N VAL A 14 18.56 1.98 -1.80
CA VAL A 14 17.90 1.31 -2.92
C VAL A 14 16.45 1.81 -3.03
N GLU A 15 16.20 2.63 -4.04
CA GLU A 15 14.86 3.16 -4.36
C GLU A 15 14.26 2.39 -5.54
N ASN A 16 14.03 1.08 -5.38
CA ASN A 16 13.60 0.17 -6.43
C ASN A 16 12.88 -1.06 -5.85
N ILE A 17 12.57 -2.01 -6.71
CA ILE A 17 12.04 -3.33 -6.37
C ILE A 17 13.12 -4.37 -6.64
N GLY A 18 13.56 -5.10 -5.62
CA GLY A 18 14.46 -6.25 -5.77
C GLY A 18 13.71 -7.46 -6.30
N VAL A 19 14.39 -8.25 -7.13
CA VAL A 19 13.86 -9.48 -7.74
C VAL A 19 14.64 -10.67 -7.21
N PHE A 20 13.89 -11.67 -6.71
CA PHE A 20 14.44 -12.91 -6.19
C PHE A 20 13.75 -14.10 -6.86
N GLU A 21 14.51 -15.16 -7.06
CA GLU A 21 14.02 -16.43 -7.59
C GLU A 21 13.10 -17.13 -6.55
N ASP A 22 12.47 -18.22 -6.95
CA ASP A 22 11.52 -18.94 -6.11
C ASP A 22 12.16 -19.56 -4.86
N ASP A 23 13.47 -19.79 -4.89
CA ASP A 23 14.26 -20.27 -3.76
C ASP A 23 14.77 -19.15 -2.83
N GLY A 24 14.51 -17.88 -3.16
CA GLY A 24 14.93 -16.71 -2.40
C GLY A 24 16.31 -16.19 -2.77
N THR A 25 16.99 -16.75 -3.78
CA THR A 25 18.27 -16.22 -4.26
C THR A 25 18.02 -14.93 -5.08
N PRO A 26 18.91 -13.90 -4.97
CA PRO A 26 18.79 -12.72 -5.82
C PRO A 26 18.91 -13.10 -7.30
N ARG A 27 18.04 -12.53 -8.14
CA ARG A 27 18.11 -12.75 -9.58
C ARG A 27 19.43 -12.24 -10.14
N LYS A 28 20.18 -13.06 -10.86
CA LYS A 28 21.50 -12.69 -11.41
C LYS A 28 21.40 -11.65 -12.51
N LYS A 29 20.45 -11.84 -13.44
CA LYS A 29 20.16 -10.89 -14.51
C LYS A 29 18.98 -10.02 -14.08
N HIS A 30 19.15 -8.71 -14.11
CA HIS A 30 18.16 -7.74 -13.63
C HIS A 30 17.73 -7.96 -12.17
N PRO A 31 18.66 -7.78 -11.18
CA PRO A 31 18.33 -7.91 -9.76
C PRO A 31 17.39 -6.82 -9.25
N LEU A 32 17.25 -5.74 -10.01
CA LEU A 32 16.28 -4.67 -9.79
C LEU A 32 15.28 -4.65 -10.94
N LEU A 33 14.01 -4.43 -10.60
CA LEU A 33 12.89 -4.55 -11.53
C LEU A 33 12.71 -3.33 -12.42
N LEU A 34 12.94 -2.14 -11.87
CA LEU A 34 12.62 -0.88 -12.53
C LEU A 34 13.86 -0.25 -13.17
N ASP A 35 13.74 0.15 -14.42
CA ASP A 35 14.70 1.07 -15.05
C ASP A 35 14.65 2.43 -14.33
N PRO A 36 15.75 3.22 -14.36
CA PRO A 36 15.79 4.52 -13.69
C PRO A 36 14.63 5.43 -14.10
N SER A 37 13.99 6.06 -13.13
CA SER A 37 12.96 7.06 -13.35
C SER A 37 13.57 8.39 -13.85
N PRO A 38 12.81 9.24 -14.58
CA PRO A 38 13.29 10.53 -15.04
C PRO A 38 13.49 11.49 -13.85
N LYS A 39 14.44 12.44 -13.99
CA LYS A 39 14.72 13.45 -12.95
C LYS A 39 13.49 14.27 -12.55
N ALA A 40 12.52 14.46 -13.45
CA ALA A 40 11.29 15.19 -13.17
C ALA A 40 10.36 14.46 -12.18
N TYR A 41 10.42 13.13 -12.16
CA TYR A 41 9.60 12.28 -11.29
C TYR A 41 10.47 11.16 -10.70
N PRO A 42 11.39 11.48 -9.78
CA PRO A 42 12.26 10.47 -9.21
C PRO A 42 11.45 9.53 -8.32
N LEU A 43 11.63 8.23 -8.51
CA LEU A 43 11.09 7.27 -7.56
C LEU A 43 11.89 7.38 -6.26
N ARG A 44 11.22 7.77 -5.18
CA ARG A 44 11.82 7.88 -3.86
C ARG A 44 10.92 7.32 -2.79
N ILE A 45 11.51 6.61 -1.84
CA ILE A 45 10.77 5.93 -0.78
C ILE A 45 9.70 5.03 -1.43
N ALA A 46 10.14 4.07 -2.25
CA ALA A 46 9.27 3.14 -2.94
C ALA A 46 8.44 2.33 -1.92
N ARG A 47 7.12 2.32 -2.13
CA ARG A 47 6.17 1.67 -1.23
C ARG A 47 5.38 0.58 -1.96
N GLY A 48 4.07 0.52 -1.73
CA GLY A 48 3.17 -0.42 -2.36
C GLY A 48 3.11 -0.28 -3.87
N PHE A 49 2.85 -1.39 -4.52
CA PHE A 49 2.75 -1.45 -5.97
C PHE A 49 1.71 -2.46 -6.42
N ALA A 50 1.08 -2.21 -7.55
CA ALA A 50 0.11 -3.07 -8.19
C ALA A 50 0.49 -3.36 -9.64
N LEU A 51 0.47 -4.65 -10.01
CA LEU A 51 0.68 -5.08 -11.40
C LEU A 51 -0.67 -5.27 -12.09
N VAL A 52 -0.89 -4.55 -13.20
CA VAL A 52 -2.13 -4.58 -13.98
C VAL A 52 -1.80 -4.84 -15.45
N GLY A 53 -1.87 -6.08 -15.86
CA GLY A 53 -1.40 -6.46 -17.19
C GLY A 53 0.12 -6.26 -17.31
N ASP A 54 0.52 -5.38 -18.22
CA ASP A 54 1.92 -5.00 -18.43
C ASP A 54 2.30 -3.67 -17.76
N ASP A 55 1.38 -3.05 -17.05
CA ASP A 55 1.63 -1.82 -16.33
C ASP A 55 1.82 -2.12 -14.83
N LEU A 56 2.91 -1.60 -14.27
CA LEU A 56 3.21 -1.62 -12.85
C LEU A 56 3.02 -0.22 -12.28
N TYR A 57 2.13 -0.09 -11.32
CA TYR A 57 1.88 1.16 -10.60
C TYR A 57 2.60 1.12 -9.26
N ILE A 58 3.37 2.14 -8.93
CA ILE A 58 4.14 2.18 -7.69
C ILE A 58 3.99 3.52 -6.97
N ALA A 59 3.83 3.47 -5.65
CA ALA A 59 3.81 4.64 -4.79
C ALA A 59 5.23 5.16 -4.53
N SER A 60 5.47 6.43 -4.86
CA SER A 60 6.64 7.22 -4.50
C SER A 60 6.27 8.13 -3.33
N ALA A 61 6.74 7.80 -2.13
CA ALA A 61 6.24 8.39 -0.89
C ALA A 61 7.02 9.63 -0.42
N TRP A 62 7.92 10.17 -1.23
CA TRP A 62 8.68 11.36 -0.86
C TRP A 62 7.75 12.58 -0.75
N ARG A 63 7.65 13.15 0.45
CA ARG A 63 6.68 14.21 0.76
C ARG A 63 6.74 15.45 -0.11
N LYS A 64 7.94 15.79 -0.61
CA LYS A 64 8.15 16.97 -1.48
C LYS A 64 7.64 16.74 -2.91
N ASP A 65 7.51 15.47 -3.32
CA ASP A 65 7.09 15.09 -4.67
C ASP A 65 6.42 13.72 -4.64
N SER A 66 5.35 13.61 -3.84
CA SER A 66 4.56 12.39 -3.73
C SER A 66 3.78 12.13 -5.01
N HIS A 67 3.86 10.90 -5.52
CA HIS A 67 3.13 10.51 -6.72
C HIS A 67 2.92 9.00 -6.80
N VAL A 68 2.05 8.56 -7.70
CA VAL A 68 1.98 7.19 -8.19
C VAL A 68 2.52 7.18 -9.61
N ALA A 69 3.65 6.49 -9.81
CA ALA A 69 4.27 6.32 -11.11
C ALA A 69 3.72 5.06 -11.81
N ARG A 70 3.64 5.10 -13.13
CA ARG A 70 3.38 3.93 -13.95
C ARG A 70 4.65 3.56 -14.72
N TYR A 71 4.98 2.29 -14.66
CA TYR A 71 6.03 1.67 -15.44
C TYR A 71 5.42 0.62 -16.36
N ARG A 72 5.91 0.51 -17.57
CA ARG A 72 5.47 -0.50 -18.53
C ARG A 72 6.52 -1.58 -18.72
N ARG A 73 6.06 -2.82 -18.79
CA ARG A 73 6.94 -3.98 -19.01
C ARG A 73 7.78 -3.83 -20.26
N HIS A 74 9.05 -4.16 -20.12
CA HIS A 74 10.02 -4.21 -21.21
C HIS A 74 10.95 -5.41 -21.01
N GLY A 75 10.58 -6.53 -21.59
CA GLY A 75 11.23 -7.80 -21.29
C GLY A 75 11.10 -8.17 -19.82
N ASP A 76 12.23 -8.34 -19.17
CA ASP A 76 12.34 -8.73 -17.74
C ASP A 76 12.31 -7.54 -16.78
N THR A 77 12.31 -6.31 -17.27
CA THR A 77 12.28 -5.07 -16.48
C THR A 77 11.04 -4.24 -16.79
N PHE A 78 10.91 -3.11 -16.10
CA PHE A 78 9.85 -2.14 -16.35
C PHE A 78 10.44 -0.75 -16.57
N ARG A 79 10.04 -0.11 -17.67
CA ARG A 79 10.44 1.27 -18.01
C ARG A 79 9.40 2.26 -17.53
N PHE A 80 9.87 3.40 -17.05
CA PHE A 80 9.00 4.51 -16.69
C PHE A 80 8.15 4.92 -17.90
N ALA A 81 6.84 4.99 -17.72
CA ALA A 81 5.90 5.42 -18.74
C ALA A 81 5.39 6.84 -18.46
N ASP A 82 4.83 7.06 -17.26
CA ASP A 82 4.30 8.36 -16.83
C ASP A 82 3.96 8.34 -15.32
N VAL A 83 3.38 9.44 -14.85
CA VAL A 83 2.75 9.51 -13.54
C VAL A 83 1.24 9.46 -13.67
N VAL A 84 0.60 8.77 -12.74
CA VAL A 84 -0.86 8.62 -12.69
C VAL A 84 -1.48 9.77 -11.92
N VAL A 85 -0.87 10.15 -10.81
CA VAL A 85 -1.32 11.23 -9.94
C VAL A 85 -0.15 11.76 -9.12
N THR A 86 -0.15 13.06 -8.86
CA THR A 86 0.86 13.75 -8.03
C THR A 86 0.21 14.60 -6.97
N THR A 87 0.96 15.00 -5.94
CA THR A 87 0.52 15.99 -4.95
C THR A 87 0.14 17.31 -5.62
N LYS A 88 0.79 17.68 -6.73
CA LYS A 88 0.50 18.92 -7.46
C LYS A 88 -0.87 18.91 -8.11
N LEU A 89 -1.37 17.73 -8.52
CA LEU A 89 -2.69 17.59 -9.11
C LEU A 89 -3.78 17.32 -8.07
N VAL A 90 -3.42 16.55 -7.07
CA VAL A 90 -4.34 16.12 -6.02
C VAL A 90 -3.65 16.34 -4.69
N SER A 91 -3.98 17.43 -4.02
CA SER A 91 -3.32 17.84 -2.77
C SER A 91 -3.41 16.80 -1.63
N ALA A 92 -4.34 15.85 -1.71
CA ALA A 92 -4.40 14.72 -0.77
C ALA A 92 -3.39 13.61 -1.08
N MET A 93 -2.71 13.62 -2.23
CA MET A 93 -1.66 12.67 -2.58
C MET A 93 -0.37 13.02 -1.82
N ILE A 94 -0.37 12.87 -0.51
CA ILE A 94 0.82 13.10 0.31
C ILE A 94 1.22 11.81 0.99
N HIS A 95 2.48 11.42 0.78
CA HIS A 95 3.07 10.24 1.34
C HIS A 95 2.25 8.97 1.05
N PRO A 96 2.04 8.63 -0.24
CA PRO A 96 1.29 7.42 -0.59
C PRO A 96 1.99 6.19 -0.03
N PHE A 97 1.19 5.25 0.49
CA PHE A 97 1.73 4.07 1.14
C PHE A 97 1.47 2.80 0.32
N ASP A 98 0.25 2.61 -0.13
CA ASP A 98 -0.16 1.39 -0.84
C ASP A 98 -0.94 1.73 -2.11
N VAL A 99 -0.85 0.84 -3.09
CA VAL A 99 -1.55 0.93 -4.37
C VAL A 99 -2.19 -0.42 -4.66
N GLU A 100 -3.50 -0.43 -4.87
CA GLU A 100 -4.29 -1.64 -5.05
C GLU A 100 -5.23 -1.49 -6.24
N LEU A 101 -5.39 -2.55 -7.06
CA LEU A 101 -6.38 -2.59 -8.12
C LEU A 101 -7.70 -3.12 -7.56
N GLY A 102 -8.76 -2.33 -7.68
CA GLY A 102 -10.10 -2.76 -7.34
C GLY A 102 -10.76 -3.60 -8.43
N ASP A 103 -11.76 -4.38 -8.04
CA ASP A 103 -12.61 -5.17 -8.93
C ASP A 103 -13.47 -4.32 -9.88
N ASP A 104 -13.57 -3.02 -9.63
CA ASP A 104 -14.22 -2.01 -10.49
C ASP A 104 -13.25 -1.41 -11.52
N GLY A 105 -12.03 -1.91 -11.59
CA GLY A 105 -10.97 -1.41 -12.47
C GLY A 105 -10.36 -0.07 -12.05
N SER A 106 -10.73 0.45 -10.87
CA SER A 106 -10.09 1.63 -10.29
C SER A 106 -8.79 1.26 -9.57
N LEU A 107 -7.80 2.12 -9.66
CA LEU A 107 -6.60 2.05 -8.86
C LEU A 107 -6.82 2.83 -7.57
N TYR A 108 -6.64 2.17 -6.44
CA TYR A 108 -6.76 2.78 -5.12
C TYR A 108 -5.37 3.07 -4.58
N ALA A 109 -5.16 4.28 -4.07
CA ALA A 109 -3.90 4.68 -3.44
C ALA A 109 -4.17 5.23 -2.03
N SER A 110 -3.55 4.64 -1.02
CA SER A 110 -3.63 5.15 0.35
C SER A 110 -2.61 6.25 0.58
N CYS A 111 -3.02 7.36 1.18
CA CYS A 111 -2.21 8.55 1.42
C CYS A 111 -2.07 8.76 2.92
N GLN A 112 -0.90 8.45 3.44
CA GLN A 112 -0.64 8.35 4.88
C GLN A 112 -0.86 9.66 5.63
N ASP A 113 -0.30 10.76 5.13
CA ASP A 113 -0.26 12.03 5.85
C ASP A 113 -1.59 12.80 5.75
N THR A 114 -2.45 12.45 4.81
CA THR A 114 -3.78 13.04 4.66
C THR A 114 -4.91 12.13 5.12
N ASN A 115 -4.59 10.91 5.54
CA ASN A 115 -5.58 9.91 5.94
C ASN A 115 -6.66 9.65 4.89
N THR A 116 -6.26 9.58 3.63
CA THR A 116 -7.17 9.48 2.49
C THR A 116 -6.83 8.23 1.67
N VAL A 117 -7.82 7.62 1.04
CA VAL A 117 -7.62 6.70 -0.07
C VAL A 117 -8.19 7.34 -1.33
N LEU A 118 -7.37 7.46 -2.36
CA LEU A 118 -7.77 7.96 -3.66
C LEU A 118 -8.19 6.80 -4.54
N ALA A 119 -9.26 6.98 -5.32
CA ALA A 119 -9.62 6.06 -6.39
C ALA A 119 -9.41 6.77 -7.74
N ILE A 120 -8.71 6.09 -8.65
CA ILE A 120 -8.30 6.64 -9.94
C ILE A 120 -8.63 5.62 -11.02
N LEU A 121 -9.14 6.06 -12.17
CA LEU A 121 -9.35 5.20 -13.34
C LEU A 121 -8.07 5.16 -14.20
N PRO A 122 -7.26 4.08 -14.17
CA PRO A 122 -5.96 4.06 -14.82
C PRO A 122 -6.04 4.26 -16.34
N LYS A 123 -7.06 3.70 -16.99
CA LYS A 123 -7.23 3.77 -18.44
C LYS A 123 -7.54 5.18 -18.94
N THR A 124 -8.32 5.93 -18.21
CA THR A 124 -8.73 7.29 -18.61
C THR A 124 -7.91 8.37 -17.92
N ARG A 125 -7.09 7.99 -16.94
CA ARG A 125 -6.35 8.90 -16.05
C ARG A 125 -7.24 9.95 -15.37
N LYS A 126 -8.55 9.70 -15.33
CA LYS A 126 -9.52 10.54 -14.64
C LYS A 126 -9.75 10.00 -13.24
N PRO A 127 -10.01 10.86 -12.27
CA PRO A 127 -10.54 10.41 -11.00
C PRO A 127 -11.76 9.53 -11.25
N ALA A 128 -11.86 8.41 -10.55
CA ALA A 128 -13.06 7.60 -10.64
C ALA A 128 -14.25 8.46 -10.18
N PRO A 129 -15.42 8.34 -10.81
CA PRO A 129 -16.62 9.08 -10.42
C PRO A 129 -17.23 8.53 -9.13
N VAL A 130 -16.40 8.23 -8.16
CA VAL A 130 -16.89 7.98 -6.81
C VAL A 130 -17.25 9.33 -6.25
N ALA A 131 -18.53 9.56 -6.09
CA ALA A 131 -19.05 10.75 -5.46
C ALA A 131 -18.53 10.84 -4.04
N LEU A 132 -17.39 11.51 -3.91
CA LEU A 132 -16.86 11.85 -2.62
C LEU A 132 -17.51 13.09 -2.13
N HIS A 133 -18.44 12.83 -1.36
CA HIS A 133 -18.75 13.81 -0.36
C HIS A 133 -17.70 13.69 0.74
N LEU A 134 -16.76 14.63 0.76
CA LEU A 134 -16.09 15.08 1.97
C LEU A 134 -17.20 15.55 2.93
N ARG A 135 -18.04 14.64 3.35
CA ARG A 135 -19.02 14.95 4.38
C ARG A 135 -18.28 14.99 5.70
N LYS A 136 -18.46 16.15 6.35
CA LYS A 136 -18.17 16.45 7.71
C LYS A 136 -17.99 15.20 8.55
N SER A 137 -16.77 15.09 9.10
CA SER A 137 -16.43 14.34 10.30
C SER A 137 -17.26 13.09 10.58
N PHE A 138 -16.72 11.92 10.28
CA PHE A 138 -17.13 10.75 11.05
C PHE A 138 -16.77 11.01 12.52
N PRO A 139 -17.70 10.80 13.46
CA PRO A 139 -17.52 11.20 14.85
C PRO A 139 -16.33 10.57 15.58
N ASN A 140 -15.64 9.63 14.96
CA ASN A 140 -14.54 8.89 15.57
C ASN A 140 -13.31 8.80 14.67
N GLY A 141 -12.97 9.88 13.96
CA GLY A 141 -11.66 10.08 13.32
C GLY A 141 -11.57 9.61 11.88
N ASN A 142 -11.96 10.39 11.01
CA ASN A 142 -11.20 11.08 9.97
C ASN A 142 -10.49 10.23 8.92
N PHE A 143 -10.99 9.06 8.57
CA PHE A 143 -10.58 8.41 7.35
C PHE A 143 -11.73 8.40 6.34
N PHE A 144 -11.42 8.83 5.13
CA PHE A 144 -12.34 8.77 4.00
C PHE A 144 -11.67 8.06 2.84
N PRO A 145 -12.30 7.06 2.23
CA PRO A 145 -12.01 6.80 0.83
C PRO A 145 -12.43 8.03 0.06
N GLY A 146 -11.52 8.53 -0.72
CA GLY A 146 -11.73 9.81 -1.32
C GLY A 146 -11.22 9.93 -2.75
N THR A 147 -12.06 10.49 -3.69
CA THR A 147 -11.61 11.00 -4.97
C THR A 147 -11.49 12.51 -4.89
N LEU A 148 -10.34 13.05 -5.13
CA LEU A 148 -10.18 14.47 -5.29
C LEU A 148 -10.15 14.79 -6.78
N VAL A 149 -10.93 15.78 -7.14
CA VAL A 149 -10.98 16.24 -8.53
C VAL A 149 -9.65 16.91 -8.84
N ALA A 150 -8.98 16.41 -9.86
CA ALA A 150 -7.84 17.06 -10.45
C ALA A 150 -8.18 18.46 -10.98
N SER A 151 -7.15 19.25 -11.19
CA SER A 151 -7.17 20.63 -11.71
C SER A 151 -8.23 20.89 -12.78
N SER A 152 -8.60 22.14 -12.94
CA SER A 152 -9.55 22.68 -13.93
C SER A 152 -9.34 22.21 -15.38
N GLN A 153 -8.24 21.57 -15.70
CA GLN A 153 -7.94 21.07 -17.05
C GLN A 153 -8.16 19.56 -17.22
N GLY A 154 -8.45 18.80 -16.15
CA GLY A 154 -8.81 17.37 -16.24
C GLY A 154 -7.75 16.45 -16.84
N ARG A 155 -6.53 16.94 -17.08
CA ARG A 155 -5.40 16.18 -17.62
C ARG A 155 -4.36 15.91 -16.54
N LEU A 156 -3.90 14.67 -16.47
CA LEU A 156 -2.76 14.30 -15.64
C LEU A 156 -1.45 14.69 -16.33
N PRO A 157 -0.38 15.05 -15.59
CA PRO A 157 0.88 15.42 -16.21
C PRO A 157 1.51 14.25 -16.94
N GLU A 158 2.08 14.52 -18.09
CA GLU A 158 2.91 13.59 -18.83
C GLU A 158 4.39 13.87 -18.55
N VAL A 159 5.24 12.94 -18.97
CA VAL A 159 6.70 13.15 -18.90
C VAL A 159 7.06 14.36 -19.77
N GLY A 160 7.64 15.40 -19.12
CA GLY A 160 7.97 16.65 -19.79
C GLY A 160 7.00 17.80 -19.53
N ASP A 161 5.84 17.54 -18.96
CA ASP A 161 4.94 18.60 -18.52
C ASP A 161 5.59 19.41 -17.38
N ARG A 162 5.69 20.72 -17.55
CA ARG A 162 6.15 21.60 -16.46
C ARG A 162 5.13 21.61 -15.33
N ALA A 163 5.65 21.65 -14.11
CA ALA A 163 4.89 21.64 -12.89
C ALA A 163 3.67 22.56 -12.97
N PRO A 164 2.49 22.02 -12.79
CA PRO A 164 1.31 22.85 -12.77
C PRO A 164 0.98 23.29 -11.38
N LEU A 165 0.46 24.45 -11.34
CA LEU A 165 -0.73 24.87 -10.63
C LEU A 165 -0.78 24.50 -9.14
N ASP A 166 -0.63 25.54 -8.33
CA ASP A 166 -1.14 25.59 -6.97
C ASP A 166 -2.62 25.19 -6.94
N VAL A 167 -2.86 23.92 -6.79
CA VAL A 167 -4.17 23.45 -6.36
C VAL A 167 -4.17 23.54 -4.84
N PRO A 168 -4.91 24.46 -4.25
CA PRO A 168 -4.97 24.58 -2.80
C PRO A 168 -5.44 23.25 -2.21
N PRO A 169 -4.91 22.84 -1.03
CA PRO A 169 -5.39 21.65 -0.37
C PRO A 169 -6.90 21.75 -0.20
N PRO A 170 -7.64 20.67 -0.40
CA PRO A 170 -9.08 20.67 -0.19
C PRO A 170 -9.40 21.18 1.20
N GLN A 171 -10.27 22.17 1.28
CA GLN A 171 -10.69 22.73 2.56
C GLN A 171 -11.20 21.61 3.47
N GLY A 172 -10.59 21.47 4.63
CA GLY A 172 -10.99 20.49 5.64
C GLY A 172 -10.14 19.23 5.77
N LEU A 173 -9.12 19.00 4.92
CA LEU A 173 -8.14 17.95 5.14
C LEU A 173 -7.13 18.38 6.23
N LYS A 174 -7.56 18.34 7.48
CA LYS A 174 -6.66 18.56 8.61
C LYS A 174 -6.22 17.20 9.15
N VAL A 175 -4.91 17.01 9.27
CA VAL A 175 -4.36 15.92 10.08
C VAL A 175 -4.78 16.19 11.53
N VAL A 176 -5.58 15.28 12.10
CA VAL A 176 -5.95 15.39 13.51
C VAL A 176 -4.77 14.89 14.34
N LEU A 177 -4.15 15.76 15.08
CA LEU A 177 -3.03 15.45 15.96
C LEU A 177 -3.53 15.10 17.37
N ASP A 178 -2.76 14.26 18.07
CA ASP A 178 -2.91 14.04 19.51
C ASP A 178 -2.27 15.18 20.30
N GLU A 179 -2.34 15.10 21.61
CA GLU A 179 -1.75 16.08 22.55
C GLU A 179 -0.21 16.22 22.45
N HIS A 180 0.45 15.24 21.78
CA HIS A 180 1.90 15.25 21.53
C HIS A 180 2.24 15.64 20.10
N GLY A 181 1.28 16.18 19.34
CA GLY A 181 1.49 16.58 17.94
C GLY A 181 1.63 15.42 16.94
N ARG A 182 1.24 14.18 17.30
CA ARG A 182 1.30 13.00 16.42
C ARG A 182 -0.04 12.78 15.73
N PRO A 183 -0.06 12.25 14.50
CA PRO A 183 -1.31 11.93 13.83
C PRO A 183 -2.12 10.91 14.64
N ARG A 184 -3.40 11.20 14.91
CA ARG A 184 -4.34 10.27 15.53
C ARG A 184 -4.76 9.13 14.61
N HIS A 185 -4.62 9.33 13.30
CA HIS A 185 -4.90 8.35 12.27
C HIS A 185 -3.78 8.36 11.24
N SER A 186 -3.43 7.21 10.72
CA SER A 186 -2.39 7.06 9.72
C SER A 186 -2.72 5.88 8.83
N VAL A 187 -3.23 6.17 7.64
CA VAL A 187 -3.57 5.16 6.65
C VAL A 187 -2.31 4.46 6.16
N ARG A 188 -2.39 3.13 6.08
CA ARG A 188 -1.33 2.26 5.55
C ARG A 188 -1.88 1.36 4.45
N GLY A 189 -1.65 0.05 4.58
CA GLY A 189 -2.12 -0.95 3.62
C GLY A 189 -3.62 -0.93 3.43
N ILE A 190 -4.04 -1.20 2.21
CA ILE A 190 -5.44 -1.27 1.81
C ILE A 190 -5.70 -2.57 1.06
N ILE A 191 -6.93 -3.07 1.15
CA ILE A 191 -7.44 -4.15 0.30
C ILE A 191 -8.83 -3.78 -0.18
N VAL A 192 -9.03 -3.89 -1.48
CA VAL A 192 -10.34 -3.80 -2.11
C VAL A 192 -10.85 -5.20 -2.36
N HIS A 193 -11.97 -5.55 -1.74
CA HIS A 193 -12.58 -6.86 -1.94
C HIS A 193 -14.11 -6.74 -2.05
N ARG A 194 -14.64 -7.14 -3.20
CA ARG A 194 -16.08 -7.00 -3.50
C ARG A 194 -16.50 -5.53 -3.32
N ARG A 195 -17.55 -5.27 -2.57
CA ARG A 195 -18.05 -3.90 -2.27
C ARG A 195 -17.34 -3.20 -1.11
N LEU A 196 -16.34 -3.84 -0.49
CA LEU A 196 -15.70 -3.34 0.72
C LEU A 196 -14.26 -2.88 0.45
N LEU A 197 -13.85 -1.86 1.18
CA LEU A 197 -12.49 -1.38 1.28
C LEU A 197 -12.01 -1.56 2.72
N TYR A 198 -10.98 -2.35 2.89
CA TYR A 198 -10.29 -2.57 4.17
C TYR A 198 -9.09 -1.64 4.25
N VAL A 199 -8.92 -0.97 5.38
CA VAL A 199 -7.91 0.05 5.55
C VAL A 199 -7.21 -0.11 6.88
N ALA A 200 -5.91 -0.35 6.86
CA ALA A 200 -5.09 -0.33 8.04
C ALA A 200 -4.91 1.12 8.53
N ASP A 201 -5.34 1.40 9.74
CA ASP A 201 -5.11 2.66 10.45
C ASP A 201 -4.08 2.43 11.53
N GLU A 202 -2.81 2.72 11.22
CA GLU A 202 -1.67 2.45 12.08
C GLU A 202 -1.80 3.18 13.43
N ALA A 203 -2.11 4.46 13.42
CA ALA A 203 -2.21 5.28 14.62
C ALA A 203 -3.47 4.97 15.44
N GLY A 204 -4.51 4.44 14.79
CA GLY A 204 -5.77 4.07 15.44
C GLY A 204 -5.80 2.63 15.99
N ASP A 205 -4.75 1.84 15.78
CA ASP A 205 -4.69 0.41 16.17
C ASP A 205 -5.90 -0.40 15.68
N VAL A 206 -6.30 -0.17 14.43
CA VAL A 206 -7.53 -0.74 13.88
C VAL A 206 -7.42 -0.96 12.37
N VAL A 207 -8.12 -1.98 11.85
CA VAL A 207 -8.45 -2.02 10.42
C VAL A 207 -9.90 -1.59 10.27
N LYS A 208 -10.13 -0.54 9.51
CA LYS A 208 -11.45 0.02 9.21
C LYS A 208 -12.00 -0.63 7.95
N ILE A 209 -13.31 -0.89 7.93
CA ILE A 209 -14.01 -1.48 6.79
C ILE A 209 -15.05 -0.49 6.29
N PHE A 210 -14.90 -0.07 5.04
CA PHE A 210 -15.80 0.88 4.38
C PHE A 210 -16.58 0.20 3.27
N GLU A 211 -17.79 0.66 3.05
CA GLU A 211 -18.49 0.38 1.81
C GLU A 211 -17.89 1.23 0.70
N LYS A 212 -17.34 0.59 -0.33
CA LYS A 212 -16.56 1.23 -1.40
C LYS A 212 -17.35 2.33 -2.13
N LYS A 213 -18.61 2.06 -2.48
CA LYS A 213 -19.47 2.98 -3.25
C LYS A 213 -19.86 4.24 -2.47
N SER A 214 -20.19 4.11 -1.20
CA SER A 214 -20.69 5.23 -0.38
C SER A 214 -19.59 5.88 0.48
N GLY A 215 -18.45 5.22 0.67
CA GLY A 215 -17.43 5.64 1.62
C GLY A 215 -17.84 5.49 3.09
N ARG A 216 -18.98 4.83 3.36
CA ARG A 216 -19.52 4.68 4.71
C ARG A 216 -18.72 3.63 5.49
N LEU A 217 -18.28 4.00 6.68
CA LEU A 217 -17.68 3.08 7.64
C LEU A 217 -18.75 2.08 8.12
N VAL A 218 -18.50 0.78 7.92
CA VAL A 218 -19.45 -0.28 8.30
C VAL A 218 -18.99 -1.12 9.48
N ALA A 219 -17.67 -1.32 9.62
CA ALA A 219 -17.12 -2.11 10.71
C ALA A 219 -15.66 -1.75 11.01
N HIS A 220 -15.17 -2.27 12.15
CA HIS A 220 -13.79 -2.20 12.58
C HIS A 220 -13.29 -3.58 12.97
N ILE A 221 -12.13 -3.96 12.49
CA ILE A 221 -11.40 -5.11 13.04
C ILE A 221 -10.53 -4.61 14.17
N LYS A 222 -10.73 -5.15 15.36
CA LYS A 222 -9.92 -4.88 16.55
C LYS A 222 -9.42 -6.18 17.15
N GLY A 223 -8.34 -6.09 17.92
CA GLY A 223 -7.78 -7.26 18.60
C GLY A 223 -6.68 -6.89 19.57
N LYS A 224 -6.52 -7.68 20.63
CA LYS A 224 -5.52 -7.43 21.69
C LYS A 224 -4.07 -7.35 21.17
N LYS A 225 -3.78 -8.02 20.05
CA LYS A 225 -2.47 -8.03 19.36
C LYS A 225 -2.45 -7.15 18.12
N LEU A 226 -3.55 -6.47 17.80
CA LEU A 226 -3.64 -5.58 16.64
C LEU A 226 -3.22 -4.18 17.06
N THR A 227 -1.91 -3.91 17.00
CA THR A 227 -1.37 -2.57 17.22
C THR A 227 -0.50 -2.17 16.05
N LYS A 228 -0.63 -0.93 15.63
CA LYS A 228 0.05 -0.38 14.44
C LYS A 228 -0.10 -1.30 13.22
N PRO A 229 -1.33 -1.57 12.74
CA PRO A 229 -1.49 -2.33 11.50
C PRO A 229 -0.87 -1.56 10.33
N VAL A 230 -0.07 -2.26 9.52
CA VAL A 230 0.71 -1.62 8.44
C VAL A 230 0.34 -2.21 7.09
N HIS A 231 0.37 -3.52 6.95
CA HIS A 231 0.15 -4.17 5.66
C HIS A 231 -1.01 -5.15 5.74
N LEU A 232 -1.74 -5.27 4.64
CA LEU A 232 -2.88 -6.16 4.47
C LEU A 232 -2.65 -7.03 3.24
N ILE A 233 -3.02 -8.29 3.30
CA ILE A 233 -3.16 -9.14 2.11
C ILE A 233 -4.45 -9.95 2.19
N LEU A 234 -5.01 -10.27 1.04
CA LEU A 234 -6.14 -11.17 0.90
C LEU A 234 -5.68 -12.50 0.31
N HIS A 235 -6.05 -13.61 0.96
CA HIS A 235 -5.84 -14.95 0.43
C HIS A 235 -7.13 -15.77 0.60
N GLY A 236 -7.77 -16.06 -0.52
CA GLY A 236 -9.15 -16.56 -0.50
C GLY A 236 -10.08 -15.56 0.20
N GLU A 237 -10.82 -16.02 1.18
CA GLU A 237 -11.73 -15.19 1.99
C GLU A 237 -11.08 -14.80 3.35
N THR A 238 -9.76 -14.90 3.48
CA THR A 238 -9.05 -14.52 4.71
C THR A 238 -8.19 -13.29 4.48
N LEU A 239 -8.46 -12.24 5.24
CA LEU A 239 -7.63 -11.04 5.33
C LEU A 239 -6.55 -11.26 6.39
N TYR A 240 -5.29 -11.24 5.98
CA TYR A 240 -4.15 -11.23 6.88
C TYR A 240 -3.72 -9.79 7.17
N ILE A 241 -3.34 -9.52 8.42
CA ILE A 241 -3.04 -8.18 8.91
C ILE A 241 -1.70 -8.17 9.61
N GLY A 242 -0.76 -7.39 9.11
CA GLY A 242 0.54 -7.16 9.74
C GLY A 242 0.43 -6.08 10.82
N ALA A 243 0.68 -6.45 12.07
CA ALA A 243 0.66 -5.58 13.24
C ALA A 243 2.09 -5.25 13.68
N ALA A 244 2.66 -4.15 13.17
CA ALA A 244 4.05 -3.78 13.41
C ALA A 244 4.34 -3.46 14.88
N GLY A 245 3.37 -2.91 15.62
CA GLY A 245 3.55 -2.55 17.03
C GLY A 245 3.72 -3.75 17.95
N THR A 246 3.08 -4.89 17.66
CA THR A 246 3.23 -6.13 18.45
C THR A 246 4.12 -7.17 17.76
N GLY A 247 4.64 -6.92 16.56
CA GLY A 247 5.40 -7.89 15.80
C GLY A 247 4.58 -9.16 15.48
N SER A 248 3.31 -8.98 15.15
CA SER A 248 2.33 -10.06 14.97
C SER A 248 1.73 -10.05 13.56
N ILE A 249 1.26 -11.23 13.12
CA ILE A 249 0.33 -11.35 11.99
C ILE A 249 -0.98 -11.90 12.53
N LEU A 250 -2.08 -11.25 12.16
CA LEU A 250 -3.43 -11.66 12.48
C LEU A 250 -4.16 -12.08 11.21
N ALA A 251 -5.26 -12.83 11.36
CA ALA A 251 -6.15 -13.20 10.28
C ALA A 251 -7.61 -12.92 10.65
N TYR A 252 -8.36 -12.44 9.68
CA TYR A 252 -9.79 -12.19 9.78
C TYR A 252 -10.48 -12.89 8.61
N ASP A 253 -11.35 -13.85 8.93
CA ASP A 253 -12.11 -14.55 7.92
C ASP A 253 -13.32 -13.68 7.52
N ILE A 254 -13.36 -13.29 6.24
CA ILE A 254 -14.34 -12.35 5.70
C ILE A 254 -15.69 -13.08 5.57
N PRO A 255 -16.72 -12.62 6.26
CA PRO A 255 -18.03 -13.26 6.17
C PRO A 255 -18.72 -12.96 4.82
N LYS A 256 -19.60 -13.87 4.39
CA LYS A 256 -20.42 -13.67 3.17
C LYS A 256 -21.31 -12.43 3.26
N VAL A 257 -21.78 -12.10 4.45
CA VAL A 257 -22.58 -10.88 4.73
C VAL A 257 -21.64 -9.80 5.26
N ALA A 258 -21.82 -8.56 4.81
CA ALA A 258 -20.98 -7.45 5.25
C ALA A 258 -20.99 -7.32 6.79
N PRO A 259 -19.80 -7.24 7.41
CA PRO A 259 -19.71 -7.12 8.87
C PRO A 259 -20.26 -5.77 9.34
N ARG A 260 -20.70 -5.72 10.59
CA ARG A 260 -21.14 -4.48 11.24
C ARG A 260 -20.49 -4.34 12.61
N GLY A 261 -20.18 -3.09 12.97
CA GLY A 261 -19.65 -2.78 14.29
C GLY A 261 -18.24 -3.29 14.53
N LYS A 262 -17.98 -3.89 15.69
CA LYS A 262 -16.64 -4.41 16.06
C LYS A 262 -16.54 -5.90 15.77
N VAL A 263 -15.54 -6.28 14.98
CA VAL A 263 -15.20 -7.68 14.69
C VAL A 263 -13.79 -7.99 15.17
N LYS A 264 -13.46 -9.26 15.35
CA LYS A 264 -12.17 -9.69 15.91
C LYS A 264 -11.36 -10.48 14.90
N ALA A 265 -10.06 -10.23 14.84
CA ALA A 265 -9.09 -11.08 14.16
C ALA A 265 -8.43 -12.06 15.14
N ARG A 266 -8.09 -13.25 14.64
CA ARG A 266 -7.31 -14.26 15.37
C ARG A 266 -5.81 -14.03 15.16
N VAL A 267 -5.00 -14.40 16.13
CA VAL A 267 -3.53 -14.33 16.02
C VAL A 267 -3.02 -15.53 15.26
N VAL A 268 -2.21 -15.28 14.24
CA VAL A 268 -1.49 -16.30 13.45
C VAL A 268 -0.04 -16.39 13.92
N ILE A 269 0.66 -15.26 13.94
CA ILE A 269 2.03 -15.15 14.47
C ILE A 269 2.00 -14.14 15.60
N GLY A 270 2.38 -14.55 16.81
CA GLY A 270 2.29 -13.71 18.00
C GLY A 270 3.63 -13.14 18.47
N GLY A 271 3.91 -11.85 18.26
CA GLY A 271 4.94 -11.09 18.94
C GLY A 271 6.40 -11.50 18.69
N LYS A 272 6.71 -12.08 17.53
CA LYS A 272 8.04 -12.61 17.22
C LYS A 272 8.73 -11.97 16.00
N LEU A 273 8.07 -10.98 15.39
CA LEU A 273 8.56 -10.31 14.18
C LEU A 273 9.15 -8.94 14.51
N LYS A 274 10.23 -8.57 13.82
CA LYS A 274 10.91 -7.28 14.00
C LYS A 274 10.41 -6.26 12.99
N ALA A 275 9.33 -5.55 13.35
CA ALA A 275 8.61 -4.60 12.50
C ALA A 275 8.21 -5.25 11.16
N PRO A 276 7.24 -6.19 11.16
CA PRO A 276 6.74 -6.79 9.92
C PRO A 276 6.23 -5.68 9.01
N ALA A 277 6.77 -5.66 7.79
CA ALA A 277 6.41 -4.72 6.74
C ALA A 277 5.50 -5.42 5.72
N GLY A 278 6.00 -5.73 4.52
CA GLY A 278 5.28 -6.52 3.55
C GLY A 278 5.26 -8.01 3.89
N PHE A 279 4.22 -8.70 3.47
CA PHE A 279 4.15 -10.15 3.53
C PHE A 279 3.25 -10.69 2.42
N ALA A 280 3.46 -11.93 2.02
CA ALA A 280 2.70 -12.59 0.96
C ALA A 280 2.54 -14.08 1.23
N ILE A 281 1.57 -14.71 0.57
CA ILE A 281 1.47 -16.16 0.48
C ILE A 281 2.26 -16.60 -0.75
N GLY A 282 3.17 -17.55 -0.55
CA GLY A 282 3.98 -18.13 -1.62
C GLY A 282 3.26 -19.24 -2.39
N PRO A 283 3.91 -19.76 -3.45
CA PRO A 283 3.33 -20.82 -4.30
C PRO A 283 3.11 -22.13 -3.55
N ASP A 284 3.81 -22.33 -2.45
CA ASP A 284 3.70 -23.48 -1.55
C ASP A 284 2.61 -23.32 -0.48
N GLY A 285 1.85 -22.22 -0.52
CA GLY A 285 0.81 -21.89 0.45
C GLY A 285 1.34 -21.41 1.80
N ASP A 286 2.65 -21.13 1.93
CA ASP A 286 3.24 -20.60 3.15
C ASP A 286 3.21 -19.06 3.20
N LEU A 287 3.31 -18.53 4.40
CA LEU A 287 3.36 -17.11 4.66
C LEU A 287 4.83 -16.64 4.74
N TYR A 288 5.18 -15.70 3.89
CA TYR A 288 6.49 -15.05 3.83
C TYR A 288 6.37 -13.65 4.35
N VAL A 289 7.20 -13.27 5.33
CA VAL A 289 7.10 -11.99 6.04
C VAL A 289 8.43 -11.26 6.00
N ALA A 290 8.44 -10.07 5.41
CA ALA A 290 9.57 -9.17 5.42
C ALA A 290 9.67 -8.45 6.77
N GLU A 291 10.82 -8.57 7.41
CA GLU A 291 11.16 -7.88 8.67
C GLU A 291 12.03 -6.67 8.34
N ARG A 292 11.48 -5.47 8.55
CA ARG A 292 12.12 -4.21 8.12
C ARG A 292 13.47 -4.00 8.77
N PHE A 293 13.56 -4.16 10.09
CA PHE A 293 14.79 -3.84 10.81
C PHE A 293 15.85 -4.94 10.73
N ASP A 294 15.45 -6.18 10.50
CA ASP A 294 16.38 -7.29 10.33
C ASP A 294 16.75 -7.51 8.87
N GLN A 295 16.20 -6.72 7.93
CA GLN A 295 16.46 -6.79 6.47
C GLN A 295 16.46 -8.24 5.93
N ARG A 296 15.41 -8.98 6.27
CA ARG A 296 15.24 -10.39 5.89
C ARG A 296 13.77 -10.75 5.62
N VAL A 297 13.56 -11.88 4.97
CA VAL A 297 12.25 -12.51 4.81
C VAL A 297 12.22 -13.83 5.59
N ARG A 298 11.24 -13.99 6.45
CA ARG A 298 11.00 -15.25 7.19
C ARG A 298 9.82 -15.99 6.63
N ARG A 299 9.90 -17.33 6.69
CA ARG A 299 8.85 -18.25 6.24
C ARG A 299 8.12 -18.89 7.41
N PHE A 300 6.81 -18.95 7.30
CA PHE A 300 5.90 -19.58 8.27
C PHE A 300 4.82 -20.36 7.51
N SER A 301 4.23 -21.36 8.14
CA SER A 301 2.96 -21.87 7.62
C SER A 301 1.85 -20.83 7.83
N VAL A 302 0.76 -20.91 7.08
CA VAL A 302 -0.44 -20.06 7.29
C VAL A 302 -1.09 -20.24 8.68
N LYS A 303 -0.69 -21.28 9.42
CA LYS A 303 -1.08 -21.49 10.82
C LYS A 303 -0.08 -20.88 11.81
N GLY A 304 0.98 -20.21 11.32
CA GLY A 304 1.97 -19.50 12.14
C GLY A 304 3.14 -20.33 12.65
N LYS A 305 3.30 -21.60 12.22
CA LYS A 305 4.48 -22.41 12.55
C LYS A 305 5.70 -21.89 11.78
N LYS A 306 6.77 -21.49 12.50
CA LYS A 306 8.02 -21.03 11.91
C LYS A 306 8.67 -22.14 11.06
N LYS A 307 9.11 -21.80 9.85
CA LYS A 307 9.83 -22.70 8.94
C LYS A 307 11.27 -22.25 8.67
N GLY A 308 11.66 -21.03 9.10
CA GLY A 308 13.03 -20.52 8.99
C GLY A 308 13.14 -19.13 8.41
N THR A 309 14.37 -18.73 8.08
CA THR A 309 14.68 -17.57 7.25
C THR A 309 14.65 -18.01 5.79
N PHE A 310 14.04 -17.22 4.93
CA PHE A 310 13.93 -17.50 3.50
C PHE A 310 14.92 -16.65 2.69
N ILE A 311 14.98 -15.33 2.96
CA ILE A 311 15.99 -14.43 2.41
C ILE A 311 16.65 -13.73 3.60
N ASP A 312 17.96 -13.64 3.60
CA ASP A 312 18.73 -12.91 4.60
C ASP A 312 19.60 -11.86 3.93
N GLY A 313 19.94 -10.79 4.66
CA GLY A 313 20.84 -9.74 4.16
C GLY A 313 20.28 -8.96 2.98
N LEU A 314 19.02 -8.57 3.02
CA LEU A 314 18.45 -7.66 2.02
C LEU A 314 19.24 -6.35 1.95
N PRO A 315 19.45 -5.77 0.76
CA PRO A 315 20.33 -4.60 0.58
C PRO A 315 19.78 -3.35 1.26
N ASP A 316 18.48 -3.27 1.50
CA ASP A 316 17.82 -2.13 2.14
C ASP A 316 16.59 -2.59 2.93
N MET A 317 15.94 -1.68 3.65
CA MET A 317 14.74 -1.95 4.43
C MET A 317 13.57 -2.33 3.53
N PRO A 318 13.04 -3.57 3.64
CA PRO A 318 11.90 -4.00 2.84
C PRO A 318 10.61 -3.31 3.29
N GLU A 319 9.75 -2.96 2.33
CA GLU A 319 8.44 -2.36 2.60
C GLU A 319 7.29 -3.26 2.14
N PHE A 320 7.31 -3.72 0.90
CA PHE A 320 6.31 -4.63 0.36
C PHE A 320 6.97 -5.89 -0.18
N LEU A 321 6.25 -6.99 -0.10
CA LEU A 321 6.65 -8.29 -0.60
C LEU A 321 5.49 -8.89 -1.38
N VAL A 322 5.73 -9.30 -2.63
CA VAL A 322 4.72 -9.94 -3.48
C VAL A 322 5.35 -11.14 -4.17
N TYR A 323 4.62 -12.24 -4.26
CA TYR A 323 4.95 -13.34 -5.15
C TYR A 323 4.27 -13.12 -6.51
N VAL A 324 5.05 -13.11 -7.57
CA VAL A 324 4.57 -13.01 -8.95
C VAL A 324 4.88 -14.32 -9.65
N PRO A 325 3.88 -15.11 -10.05
CA PRO A 325 4.10 -16.33 -10.82
C PRO A 325 4.80 -16.02 -12.14
N ASP A 326 5.66 -16.92 -12.58
CA ASP A 326 6.21 -16.84 -13.93
C ASP A 326 5.06 -16.89 -14.93
N ARG A 327 5.14 -16.08 -15.97
CA ARG A 327 4.22 -16.20 -17.09
C ARG A 327 4.60 -17.47 -17.87
N THR A 328 3.74 -18.45 -17.86
CA THR A 328 3.79 -19.60 -18.75
C THR A 328 3.50 -19.17 -20.19
#